data_9849b9f5a61c4c3c748058546241066e
#
_entry.id   9849b9f5a61c4c3c748058546241066e
#
_cell.length_a   1.000
_cell.length_b   1.000
_cell.length_c   1.000
_cell.angle_alpha   90.00
_cell.angle_beta   90.00
_cell.angle_gamma   90.00
#
_symmetry.space_group_name_H-M   'P 1'
#
loop_
_entity.id
_entity.type
_entity.pdbx_description
1 polymer ?
#
loop_
_entity_poly.entity_id
_entity_poly.type
_entity_poly.pdbx_seq_one_letter_code
_entity_poly.pdbx_strand_id
1 'polypeptide(L)'
;VDCHHRDEEFNPEPILDNIKYYFDQDWTNMTWYCIPRSSTMFVLGFNKEVIKWDPSGDRQWVREKPEWAETLDNTSKIYGQDDFDKMVAENYPNGKVAIVNGIRADESIVRYRSVVNKVTENYIAKSFSSRATLCKPIYDWQMNDVFKYFKDNNLRYSSWYEEQMWSGDALRVASPLIAESMKTIEKWALMDPEFYDRLTQVFPEVRAHERYKGTISDKHLYKEYGRDMNGVKEWIQATVDRESSTYKTMMSKWKNLDQLAKSNPERYLVNGNAEWILGHFINGRILHGDIYPKTTAQVRAA
;
A
#
# COMPACT_ATOMS: atom_id res chain seq x y z
N VAL A 1 -4.08 -20.18 18.18
CA VAL A 1 -4.35 -18.76 17.94
C VAL A 1 -5.05 -18.63 16.60
N ASP A 2 -6.16 -17.86 16.54
CA ASP A 2 -6.82 -17.57 15.27
C ASP A 2 -5.97 -16.60 14.46
N CYS A 3 -5.65 -16.97 13.23
CA CYS A 3 -4.86 -16.21 12.31
C CYS A 3 -5.68 -15.95 11.02
N HIS A 4 -5.58 -14.77 10.49
CA HIS A 4 -6.30 -14.38 9.28
C HIS A 4 -5.33 -13.84 8.26
N HIS A 5 -5.02 -14.63 7.23
CA HIS A 5 -4.16 -14.21 6.14
C HIS A 5 -5.01 -13.63 5.01
N ARG A 6 -4.76 -12.37 4.69
CA ARG A 6 -5.31 -11.72 3.51
C ARG A 6 -4.32 -11.83 2.37
N ASP A 7 -4.62 -12.70 1.44
CA ASP A 7 -3.80 -12.93 0.27
C ASP A 7 -3.85 -11.75 -0.71
N GLU A 8 -2.68 -11.27 -1.08
CA GLU A 8 -2.52 -10.08 -1.91
C GLU A 8 -2.43 -10.39 -3.43
N GLU A 9 -2.65 -11.64 -3.88
CA GLU A 9 -2.49 -12.11 -5.26
C GLU A 9 -1.06 -11.95 -5.82
N PHE A 10 -0.45 -10.77 -5.62
CA PHE A 10 0.83 -10.37 -6.19
C PHE A 10 2.01 -10.68 -5.26
N ASN A 11 1.93 -11.77 -4.51
CA ASN A 11 3.02 -12.23 -3.66
C ASN A 11 3.86 -13.28 -4.38
N PRO A 12 5.22 -13.18 -4.34
CA PRO A 12 6.10 -14.21 -4.85
C PRO A 12 6.05 -15.47 -4.00
N GLU A 13 6.40 -16.61 -4.61
CA GLU A 13 6.29 -17.94 -4.01
C GLU A 13 6.98 -18.08 -2.66
N PRO A 14 8.22 -17.56 -2.44
CA PRO A 14 8.89 -17.71 -1.13
C PRO A 14 8.14 -17.08 0.04
N ILE A 15 7.32 -16.06 -0.22
CA ILE A 15 6.45 -15.45 0.81
C ILE A 15 5.28 -16.37 1.11
N LEU A 16 4.65 -16.92 0.08
CA LEU A 16 3.51 -17.83 0.20
C LEU A 16 3.90 -19.11 0.91
N ASP A 17 5.04 -19.70 0.56
CA ASP A 17 5.62 -20.87 1.22
C ASP A 17 5.84 -20.65 2.71
N ASN A 18 6.33 -19.47 3.09
CA ASN A 18 6.52 -19.16 4.49
C ASN A 18 5.19 -19.02 5.23
N ILE A 19 4.18 -18.40 4.62
CA ILE A 19 2.85 -18.27 5.20
C ILE A 19 2.19 -19.66 5.31
N LYS A 20 2.33 -20.49 4.27
CA LYS A 20 1.81 -21.86 4.26
C LYS A 20 2.47 -22.72 5.34
N TYR A 21 3.78 -22.58 5.55
CA TYR A 21 4.46 -23.28 6.65
C TYR A 21 3.80 -22.97 8.00
N TYR A 22 3.46 -21.71 8.26
CA TYR A 22 2.76 -21.33 9.49
C TYR A 22 1.30 -21.72 9.49
N PHE A 23 0.66 -21.78 8.32
CA PHE A 23 -0.70 -22.31 8.16
C PHE A 23 -0.81 -23.77 8.60
N ASP A 24 0.19 -24.58 8.29
CA ASP A 24 0.22 -26.00 8.56
C ASP A 24 0.64 -26.35 10.01
N GLN A 25 0.91 -25.35 10.88
CA GLN A 25 1.27 -25.61 12.27
C GLN A 25 0.04 -25.91 13.14
N ASP A 26 0.18 -26.83 14.09
CA ASP A 26 -0.90 -27.28 14.99
C ASP A 26 -1.34 -26.23 16.02
N TRP A 27 -0.49 -25.22 16.29
CA TRP A 27 -0.79 -24.11 17.21
C TRP A 27 -1.47 -22.91 16.53
N THR A 28 -1.65 -22.93 15.21
CA THR A 28 -2.40 -21.91 14.47
C THR A 28 -3.74 -22.46 14.01
N ASN A 29 -4.75 -21.61 14.06
CA ASN A 29 -6.02 -21.80 13.37
C ASN A 29 -6.13 -20.69 12.33
N MET A 30 -5.56 -20.94 11.14
CA MET A 30 -5.43 -19.90 10.12
C MET A 30 -6.53 -20.02 9.06
N THR A 31 -7.17 -18.89 8.76
CA THR A 31 -8.05 -18.73 7.60
C THR A 31 -7.32 -17.94 6.53
N TRP A 32 -7.29 -18.48 5.32
CA TRP A 32 -6.65 -17.87 4.16
C TRP A 32 -7.72 -17.27 3.25
N TYR A 33 -7.67 -15.96 3.01
CA TYR A 33 -8.67 -15.23 2.24
C TYR A 33 -8.13 -14.76 0.90
N CYS A 34 -8.76 -15.20 -0.20
CA CYS A 34 -8.57 -14.69 -1.57
C CYS A 34 -9.82 -13.94 -1.99
N ILE A 35 -9.95 -12.69 -1.58
CA ILE A 35 -11.17 -11.89 -1.76
C ILE A 35 -10.94 -10.70 -2.71
N PRO A 36 -11.97 -10.30 -3.49
CA PRO A 36 -11.88 -9.14 -4.38
C PRO A 36 -11.54 -7.86 -3.60
N ARG A 37 -10.40 -7.23 -3.93
CA ARG A 37 -9.94 -6.06 -3.20
C ARG A 37 -9.38 -5.00 -4.12
N SER A 38 -9.86 -3.75 -3.94
CA SER A 38 -9.29 -2.59 -4.62
C SER A 38 -7.86 -2.31 -4.12
N SER A 39 -6.98 -2.06 -5.06
CA SER A 39 -5.59 -1.70 -4.86
C SER A 39 -5.15 -0.72 -5.94
N THR A 40 -3.98 -0.13 -5.78
CA THR A 40 -3.43 0.82 -6.77
C THR A 40 -2.18 0.23 -7.41
N MET A 41 -2.11 0.30 -8.74
CA MET A 41 -0.91 0.05 -9.53
C MET A 41 -0.34 1.39 -10.00
N PHE A 42 0.97 1.58 -9.85
CA PHE A 42 1.69 2.74 -10.34
C PHE A 42 2.49 2.38 -11.60
N VAL A 43 2.12 2.94 -12.73
CA VAL A 43 2.78 2.67 -14.02
C VAL A 43 2.95 3.97 -14.79
N LEU A 44 4.17 4.20 -15.32
CA LEU A 44 4.49 5.32 -16.20
C LEU A 44 4.07 6.71 -15.66
N GLY A 45 4.16 6.89 -14.34
CA GLY A 45 3.77 8.15 -13.68
C GLY A 45 2.30 8.24 -13.28
N PHE A 46 1.49 7.20 -13.56
CA PHE A 46 0.06 7.20 -13.30
C PHE A 46 -0.33 6.16 -12.26
N ASN A 47 -1.34 6.51 -11.45
CA ASN A 47 -2.02 5.55 -10.57
C ASN A 47 -3.24 4.98 -11.31
N LYS A 48 -3.28 3.66 -11.42
CA LYS A 48 -4.39 2.90 -11.99
C LYS A 48 -4.99 2.03 -10.89
N GLU A 49 -6.30 1.98 -10.78
CA GLU A 49 -6.97 1.03 -9.91
C GLU A 49 -6.83 -0.39 -10.47
N VAL A 50 -6.56 -1.33 -9.60
CA VAL A 50 -6.51 -2.76 -9.92
C VAL A 50 -7.27 -3.53 -8.84
N ILE A 51 -8.11 -4.45 -9.26
CA ILE A 51 -8.82 -5.34 -8.33
C ILE A 51 -8.01 -6.63 -8.21
N LYS A 52 -7.51 -6.90 -7.01
CA LYS A 52 -6.89 -8.18 -6.65
C LYS A 52 -7.98 -9.24 -6.56
N TRP A 53 -7.67 -10.44 -7.00
CA TRP A 53 -8.62 -11.56 -7.04
C TRP A 53 -9.94 -11.19 -7.73
N ASP A 54 -9.84 -10.44 -8.83
CA ASP A 54 -10.98 -9.93 -9.58
C ASP A 54 -11.86 -11.09 -10.09
N PRO A 55 -13.14 -11.16 -9.68
CA PRO A 55 -14.04 -12.22 -10.11
C PRO A 55 -14.72 -11.93 -11.47
N SER A 56 -14.51 -10.73 -12.05
CA SER A 56 -15.15 -10.35 -13.33
C SER A 56 -14.71 -11.21 -14.51
N GLY A 57 -13.50 -11.78 -14.43
CA GLY A 57 -12.89 -12.50 -15.54
C GLY A 57 -12.27 -11.61 -16.62
N ASP A 58 -12.28 -10.28 -16.44
CA ASP A 58 -11.70 -9.32 -17.39
C ASP A 58 -10.18 -9.43 -17.51
N ARG A 59 -9.53 -10.00 -16.51
CA ARG A 59 -8.11 -10.37 -16.53
C ARG A 59 -7.87 -11.74 -15.91
N GLN A 60 -6.78 -12.38 -16.30
CA GLN A 60 -6.28 -13.56 -15.61
C GLN A 60 -5.67 -13.15 -14.26
N TRP A 61 -5.76 -14.02 -13.28
CA TRP A 61 -5.00 -13.85 -12.03
C TRP A 61 -3.52 -14.15 -12.27
N VAL A 62 -2.65 -13.50 -11.53
CA VAL A 62 -1.19 -13.73 -11.60
C VAL A 62 -0.82 -15.16 -11.17
N ARG A 63 -1.65 -15.76 -10.33
CA ARG A 63 -1.56 -17.16 -9.91
C ARG A 63 -2.93 -17.71 -9.54
N GLU A 64 -3.04 -19.00 -9.39
CA GLU A 64 -4.26 -19.65 -8.94
C GLU A 64 -4.51 -19.42 -7.44
N LYS A 65 -5.79 -19.40 -7.05
CA LYS A 65 -6.18 -19.40 -5.64
C LYS A 65 -5.90 -20.78 -5.04
N PRO A 66 -5.36 -20.86 -3.80
CA PRO A 66 -5.33 -22.14 -3.10
C PRO A 66 -6.73 -22.72 -2.94
N GLU A 67 -6.86 -24.04 -3.11
CA GLU A 67 -8.17 -24.74 -3.01
C GLU A 67 -8.84 -24.58 -1.64
N TRP A 68 -8.04 -24.40 -0.59
CA TRP A 68 -8.50 -24.20 0.79
C TRP A 68 -8.78 -22.73 1.14
N ALA A 69 -8.60 -21.80 0.20
CA ALA A 69 -8.84 -20.39 0.46
C ALA A 69 -10.33 -20.06 0.56
N GLU A 70 -10.67 -19.26 1.55
CA GLU A 70 -11.97 -18.61 1.60
C GLU A 70 -12.06 -17.57 0.48
N THR A 71 -13.05 -17.72 -0.38
CA THR A 71 -13.34 -16.80 -1.46
C THR A 71 -14.74 -16.21 -1.27
N LEU A 72 -14.93 -14.98 -1.72
CA LEU A 72 -16.23 -14.31 -1.69
C LEU A 72 -16.64 -13.91 -3.12
N ASP A 73 -16.31 -14.77 -4.08
CA ASP A 73 -16.52 -14.54 -5.51
C ASP A 73 -18.01 -14.48 -5.90
N ASN A 74 -18.88 -15.01 -5.06
CA ASN A 74 -20.35 -14.94 -5.21
C ASN A 74 -20.93 -13.60 -4.78
N THR A 75 -20.12 -12.67 -4.29
CA THR A 75 -20.55 -11.33 -3.94
C THR A 75 -20.03 -10.32 -4.96
N SER A 76 -20.83 -9.32 -5.31
CA SER A 76 -20.37 -8.18 -6.12
C SER A 76 -19.55 -7.16 -5.32
N LYS A 77 -19.24 -7.45 -4.07
CA LYS A 77 -18.53 -6.52 -3.18
C LYS A 77 -17.04 -6.53 -3.47
N ILE A 78 -16.50 -5.36 -3.75
CA ILE A 78 -15.05 -5.11 -3.75
C ILE A 78 -14.68 -4.53 -2.40
N TYR A 79 -13.75 -5.20 -1.71
CA TYR A 79 -13.34 -4.85 -0.36
C TYR A 79 -12.31 -3.71 -0.38
N GLY A 80 -12.52 -2.70 0.45
CA GLY A 80 -11.55 -1.65 0.73
C GLY A 80 -10.46 -2.10 1.71
N GLN A 81 -9.52 -1.20 1.98
CA GLN A 81 -8.41 -1.46 2.91
C GLN A 81 -8.90 -1.84 4.32
N ASP A 82 -9.98 -1.22 4.77
CA ASP A 82 -10.48 -1.29 6.15
C ASP A 82 -11.59 -2.35 6.34
N ASP A 83 -12.12 -2.87 5.23
CA ASP A 83 -13.22 -3.83 5.28
C ASP A 83 -12.78 -5.19 5.83
N PHE A 84 -11.51 -5.55 5.66
CA PHE A 84 -10.98 -6.81 6.15
C PHE A 84 -11.02 -6.90 7.68
N ASP A 85 -10.57 -5.86 8.39
CA ASP A 85 -10.62 -5.81 9.86
C ASP A 85 -12.06 -5.90 10.39
N LYS A 86 -13.01 -5.29 9.68
CA LYS A 86 -14.43 -5.37 10.03
C LYS A 86 -14.96 -6.79 9.85
N MET A 87 -14.66 -7.41 8.70
CA MET A 87 -15.06 -8.78 8.38
C MET A 87 -14.51 -9.77 9.40
N VAL A 88 -13.21 -9.67 9.74
CA VAL A 88 -12.60 -10.52 10.76
C VAL A 88 -13.25 -10.32 12.13
N ALA A 89 -13.54 -9.07 12.52
CA ALA A 89 -14.21 -8.79 13.81
C ALA A 89 -15.65 -9.33 13.87
N GLU A 90 -16.34 -9.44 12.75
CA GLU A 90 -17.69 -10.00 12.65
C GLU A 90 -17.72 -11.50 12.87
N ASN A 91 -16.63 -12.22 12.56
CA ASN A 91 -16.51 -13.67 12.85
C ASN A 91 -16.53 -13.98 14.37
N TYR A 92 -16.34 -12.96 15.21
CA TYR A 92 -16.33 -13.09 16.67
C TYR A 92 -17.49 -12.27 17.29
N PRO A 93 -18.72 -12.80 17.29
CA PRO A 93 -19.92 -12.05 17.67
C PRO A 93 -19.94 -11.63 19.16
N ASN A 94 -19.14 -12.26 20.00
CA ASN A 94 -19.12 -12.01 21.44
C ASN A 94 -17.87 -11.21 21.85
N GLY A 95 -18.06 -10.09 22.54
CA GLY A 95 -16.98 -9.31 23.14
C GLY A 95 -16.23 -8.39 22.16
N LYS A 96 -15.01 -8.01 22.54
CA LYS A 96 -14.08 -7.21 21.75
C LYS A 96 -12.95 -8.07 21.21
N VAL A 97 -12.48 -7.75 20.01
CA VAL A 97 -11.42 -8.46 19.30
C VAL A 97 -10.13 -7.65 19.36
N ALA A 98 -9.03 -8.29 19.77
CA ALA A 98 -7.68 -7.73 19.61
C ALA A 98 -7.08 -8.27 18.31
N ILE A 99 -6.88 -7.39 17.33
CA ILE A 99 -6.17 -7.72 16.08
C ILE A 99 -4.70 -7.41 16.29
N VAL A 100 -3.89 -8.45 16.38
CA VAL A 100 -2.44 -8.34 16.57
C VAL A 100 -1.74 -8.32 15.21
N ASN A 101 -0.86 -7.34 14.99
CA ASN A 101 -0.05 -7.24 13.78
C ASN A 101 1.39 -6.81 14.09
N GLY A 102 2.32 -7.17 13.18
CA GLY A 102 3.75 -6.93 13.31
C GLY A 102 4.21 -5.56 12.79
N ILE A 103 3.38 -4.51 12.88
CA ILE A 103 3.76 -3.16 12.42
C ILE A 103 4.82 -2.57 13.35
N ARG A 104 5.92 -2.06 12.76
CA ARG A 104 7.03 -1.41 13.44
C ARG A 104 7.17 0.06 13.02
N ALA A 105 7.63 0.89 13.95
CA ALA A 105 7.81 2.33 13.72
C ALA A 105 8.92 2.65 12.72
N ASP A 106 9.96 1.82 12.64
CA ASP A 106 11.12 2.04 11.76
C ASP A 106 10.86 1.79 10.28
N GLU A 107 9.77 1.12 9.93
CA GLU A 107 9.47 0.75 8.53
C GLU A 107 9.11 1.94 7.64
N SER A 108 8.48 2.96 8.19
CA SER A 108 8.14 4.19 7.46
C SER A 108 7.67 5.31 8.38
N ILE A 109 7.79 6.56 7.91
CA ILE A 109 7.28 7.74 8.63
C ILE A 109 5.75 7.65 8.91
N VAL A 110 5.00 6.99 8.05
CA VAL A 110 3.55 6.78 8.25
C VAL A 110 3.32 5.82 9.41
N ARG A 111 4.06 4.70 9.45
CA ARG A 111 3.98 3.73 10.55
C ARG A 111 4.51 4.31 11.85
N TYR A 112 5.61 5.05 11.82
CA TYR A 112 6.11 5.82 12.96
C TYR A 112 5.00 6.71 13.55
N ARG A 113 4.37 7.55 12.74
CA ARG A 113 3.27 8.43 13.16
C ARG A 113 2.05 7.66 13.67
N SER A 114 1.83 6.44 13.21
CA SER A 114 0.70 5.62 13.65
C SER A 114 0.87 5.02 15.05
N VAL A 115 2.09 4.99 15.59
CA VAL A 115 2.41 4.38 16.89
C VAL A 115 2.94 5.38 17.92
N VAL A 116 3.56 6.49 17.49
CA VAL A 116 3.97 7.57 18.40
C VAL A 116 2.84 8.59 18.61
N ASN A 117 2.95 9.42 19.62
CA ASN A 117 1.97 10.45 19.96
C ASN A 117 0.56 9.92 20.27
N LYS A 118 0.48 8.74 20.82
CA LYS A 118 -0.79 8.19 21.34
C LYS A 118 -1.09 8.78 22.71
N VAL A 119 -2.38 8.98 22.95
CA VAL A 119 -2.87 9.43 24.28
C VAL A 119 -2.78 8.31 25.32
N THR A 120 -2.85 7.06 24.85
CA THR A 120 -2.72 5.86 25.67
C THR A 120 -1.44 5.12 25.34
N GLU A 121 -1.50 3.79 25.23
CA GLU A 121 -0.35 2.96 24.89
C GLU A 121 0.04 3.08 23.41
N ASN A 122 1.33 3.19 23.11
CA ASN A 122 1.83 3.33 21.74
C ASN A 122 1.53 2.12 20.85
N TYR A 123 1.43 0.93 21.44
CA TYR A 123 1.15 -0.31 20.71
C TYR A 123 -0.35 -0.54 20.46
N ILE A 124 -1.25 0.32 20.95
CA ILE A 124 -2.69 0.21 20.77
C ILE A 124 -3.21 1.29 19.83
N ALA A 125 -3.99 0.89 18.83
CA ALA A 125 -4.66 1.80 17.92
C ALA A 125 -6.12 1.39 17.69
N LYS A 126 -6.94 2.37 17.33
CA LYS A 126 -8.34 2.10 16.94
C LYS A 126 -8.35 1.34 15.61
N SER A 127 -9.21 0.32 15.53
CA SER A 127 -9.61 -0.29 14.25
C SER A 127 -10.79 0.48 13.65
N PHE A 128 -11.06 0.23 12.37
CA PHE A 128 -12.27 0.68 11.69
C PHE A 128 -13.55 -0.04 12.16
N SER A 129 -13.40 -1.16 12.86
CA SER A 129 -14.49 -1.79 13.59
C SER A 129 -14.52 -1.27 15.03
N SER A 130 -15.69 -0.84 15.51
CA SER A 130 -15.88 -0.45 16.91
C SER A 130 -15.67 -1.61 17.90
N ARG A 131 -15.71 -2.84 17.40
CA ARG A 131 -15.51 -4.08 18.16
C ARG A 131 -14.07 -4.56 18.20
N ALA A 132 -13.20 -4.01 17.34
CA ALA A 132 -11.81 -4.42 17.24
C ALA A 132 -10.85 -3.32 17.73
N THR A 133 -9.71 -3.75 18.24
CA THR A 133 -8.58 -2.91 18.63
C THR A 133 -7.33 -3.46 17.96
N LEU A 134 -6.54 -2.60 17.30
CA LEU A 134 -5.27 -2.99 16.71
C LEU A 134 -4.18 -2.99 17.78
N CYS A 135 -3.47 -4.11 17.90
CA CYS A 135 -2.36 -4.29 18.82
C CYS A 135 -1.06 -4.50 18.04
N LYS A 136 -0.03 -3.72 18.35
CA LYS A 136 1.26 -3.70 17.65
C LYS A 136 2.39 -4.01 18.64
N PRO A 137 2.54 -5.24 19.12
CA PRO A 137 3.42 -5.57 20.24
C PRO A 137 4.91 -5.32 19.98
N ILE A 138 5.32 -5.31 18.70
CA ILE A 138 6.71 -5.08 18.29
C ILE A 138 6.92 -3.70 17.64
N TYR A 139 6.10 -2.71 18.01
CA TYR A 139 6.10 -1.39 17.36
C TYR A 139 7.44 -0.66 17.47
N ASP A 140 8.21 -0.90 18.52
CA ASP A 140 9.50 -0.29 18.82
C ASP A 140 10.71 -1.12 18.36
N TRP A 141 10.47 -2.30 17.80
CA TRP A 141 11.54 -3.13 17.27
C TRP A 141 12.15 -2.56 16.00
N GLN A 142 13.44 -2.72 15.87
CA GLN A 142 14.17 -2.50 14.63
C GLN A 142 14.21 -3.79 13.80
N MET A 143 14.61 -3.67 12.54
CA MET A 143 14.76 -4.84 11.65
C MET A 143 15.73 -5.88 12.25
N ASN A 144 16.83 -5.43 12.82
CA ASN A 144 17.81 -6.30 13.43
C ASN A 144 17.25 -7.10 14.62
N ASP A 145 16.32 -6.51 15.38
CA ASP A 145 15.67 -7.21 16.50
C ASP A 145 14.82 -8.36 16.01
N VAL A 146 14.09 -8.17 14.88
CA VAL A 146 13.27 -9.21 14.25
C VAL A 146 14.14 -10.39 13.81
N PHE A 147 15.22 -10.13 13.05
CA PHE A 147 16.10 -11.21 12.58
C PHE A 147 16.87 -11.87 13.72
N LYS A 148 17.27 -11.10 14.74
CA LYS A 148 17.84 -11.66 15.96
C LYS A 148 16.85 -12.60 16.65
N TYR A 149 15.59 -12.21 16.78
CA TYR A 149 14.55 -13.03 17.38
C TYR A 149 14.32 -14.32 16.60
N PHE A 150 14.25 -14.27 15.27
CA PHE A 150 14.16 -15.47 14.43
C PHE A 150 15.33 -16.42 14.68
N LYS A 151 16.55 -15.89 14.70
CA LYS A 151 17.75 -16.69 14.96
C LYS A 151 17.77 -17.31 16.36
N ASP A 152 17.52 -16.50 17.40
CA ASP A 152 17.61 -16.93 18.79
C ASP A 152 16.55 -17.99 19.15
N ASN A 153 15.40 -17.97 18.46
CA ASN A 153 14.30 -18.90 18.66
C ASN A 153 14.20 -19.97 17.56
N ASN A 154 15.18 -20.06 16.67
CA ASN A 154 15.20 -21.00 15.53
C ASN A 154 13.88 -21.00 14.74
N LEU A 155 13.35 -19.80 14.46
CA LEU A 155 12.11 -19.63 13.71
C LEU A 155 12.40 -19.53 12.21
N ARG A 156 11.50 -20.10 11.41
CA ARG A 156 11.53 -19.94 9.95
C ARG A 156 11.10 -18.52 9.58
N TYR A 157 11.76 -17.95 8.58
CA TYR A 157 11.37 -16.73 7.88
C TYR A 157 11.43 -16.95 6.36
N SER A 158 10.84 -16.05 5.59
CA SER A 158 10.82 -16.17 4.14
C SER A 158 12.21 -15.93 3.54
N SER A 159 12.65 -16.82 2.65
CA SER A 159 13.88 -16.61 1.85
C SER A 159 13.82 -15.38 0.95
N TRP A 160 12.64 -14.82 0.73
CA TRP A 160 12.47 -13.56 0.01
C TRP A 160 13.31 -12.41 0.58
N TYR A 161 13.53 -12.39 1.89
CA TYR A 161 14.40 -11.40 2.53
C TYR A 161 15.87 -11.57 2.15
N GLU A 162 16.30 -12.80 1.89
CA GLU A 162 17.67 -13.07 1.42
C GLU A 162 17.84 -12.58 -0.02
N GLU A 163 16.87 -12.84 -0.88
CA GLU A 163 16.85 -12.33 -2.27
C GLU A 163 16.86 -10.79 -2.30
N GLN A 164 16.06 -10.14 -1.46
CA GLN A 164 16.07 -8.68 -1.32
C GLN A 164 17.44 -8.17 -0.86
N MET A 165 18.07 -8.84 0.09
CA MET A 165 19.40 -8.46 0.59
C MET A 165 20.45 -8.59 -0.51
N TRP A 166 20.47 -9.70 -1.25
CA TRP A 166 21.41 -9.94 -2.35
C TRP A 166 21.21 -8.96 -3.52
N SER A 167 19.98 -8.63 -3.84
CA SER A 167 19.66 -7.66 -4.89
C SER A 167 19.83 -6.21 -4.45
N GLY A 168 20.07 -5.96 -3.15
CA GLY A 168 20.12 -4.61 -2.57
C GLY A 168 18.77 -3.90 -2.60
N ASP A 169 17.66 -4.64 -2.50
CA ASP A 169 16.33 -4.09 -2.35
C ASP A 169 15.98 -3.86 -0.87
N ALA A 170 14.89 -3.15 -0.61
CA ALA A 170 14.42 -2.91 0.75
C ALA A 170 13.86 -4.19 1.35
N LEU A 171 14.31 -4.57 2.56
CA LEU A 171 13.85 -5.77 3.27
C LEU A 171 12.43 -5.57 3.79
N ARG A 172 11.46 -5.76 2.92
CA ARG A 172 10.04 -5.67 3.26
C ARG A 172 9.17 -6.45 2.27
N VAL A 173 8.07 -6.97 2.77
CA VAL A 173 7.03 -7.52 1.92
C VAL A 173 6.09 -6.39 1.50
N ALA A 174 6.02 -6.12 0.21
CA ALA A 174 5.14 -5.11 -0.37
C ALA A 174 4.63 -5.59 -1.74
N SER A 175 3.48 -5.09 -2.18
CA SER A 175 3.00 -5.37 -3.53
C SER A 175 4.00 -4.86 -4.58
N PRO A 176 4.32 -5.63 -5.63
CA PRO A 176 5.23 -5.19 -6.70
C PRO A 176 4.71 -3.98 -7.46
N LEU A 177 3.39 -3.77 -7.49
CA LEU A 177 2.75 -2.75 -8.31
C LEU A 177 2.62 -1.37 -7.66
N ILE A 178 3.00 -1.20 -6.39
CA ILE A 178 2.98 0.12 -5.74
C ILE A 178 4.14 1.00 -6.18
N ALA A 179 3.99 2.32 -6.05
CA ALA A 179 4.97 3.30 -6.53
C ALA A 179 6.41 3.07 -6.02
N GLU A 180 6.57 2.62 -4.77
CA GLU A 180 7.88 2.31 -4.21
C GLU A 180 8.53 1.09 -4.87
N SER A 181 7.78 0.00 -5.04
CA SER A 181 8.29 -1.25 -5.65
C SER A 181 8.54 -1.09 -7.15
N MET A 182 7.71 -0.29 -7.83
CA MET A 182 7.88 -0.01 -9.26
C MET A 182 9.17 0.76 -9.58
N LYS A 183 9.80 1.43 -8.62
CA LYS A 183 11.12 2.06 -8.82
C LYS A 183 12.23 1.05 -9.08
N THR A 184 12.12 -0.13 -8.50
CA THR A 184 13.11 -1.21 -8.53
C THR A 184 12.52 -2.50 -9.09
N ILE A 185 11.50 -2.39 -9.93
CA ILE A 185 10.75 -3.57 -10.45
C ILE A 185 11.65 -4.54 -11.23
N GLU A 186 12.72 -4.04 -11.86
CA GLU A 186 13.72 -4.88 -12.54
C GLU A 186 14.44 -5.86 -11.59
N LYS A 187 14.54 -5.53 -10.31
CA LYS A 187 15.11 -6.45 -9.32
C LYS A 187 14.24 -7.70 -9.10
N TRP A 188 12.93 -7.56 -9.28
CA TRP A 188 12.00 -8.67 -9.18
C TRP A 188 12.23 -9.72 -10.29
N ALA A 189 12.65 -9.28 -11.49
CA ALA A 189 13.05 -10.20 -12.55
C ALA A 189 14.32 -11.01 -12.21
N LEU A 190 15.15 -10.51 -11.28
CA LEU A 190 16.34 -11.21 -10.79
C LEU A 190 16.01 -12.12 -9.61
N MET A 191 15.15 -11.66 -8.70
CA MET A 191 14.81 -12.39 -7.47
C MET A 191 13.84 -13.56 -7.74
N ASP A 192 12.83 -13.36 -8.58
CA ASP A 192 11.85 -14.38 -8.97
C ASP A 192 11.43 -14.18 -10.44
N PRO A 193 12.21 -14.72 -11.40
CA PRO A 193 11.95 -14.56 -12.84
C PRO A 193 10.59 -15.12 -13.27
N GLU A 194 10.17 -16.26 -12.70
CA GLU A 194 8.89 -16.89 -13.04
C GLU A 194 7.70 -16.05 -12.59
N PHE A 195 7.77 -15.54 -11.38
CA PHE A 195 6.74 -14.63 -10.87
C PHE A 195 6.70 -13.34 -11.68
N TYR A 196 7.88 -12.75 -11.99
CA TYR A 196 7.97 -11.54 -12.81
C TYR A 196 7.37 -11.76 -14.20
N ASP A 197 7.61 -12.90 -14.84
CA ASP A 197 7.04 -13.23 -16.15
C ASP A 197 5.52 -13.37 -16.06
N ARG A 198 4.97 -14.08 -15.08
CA ARG A 198 3.51 -14.16 -14.84
C ARG A 198 2.92 -12.76 -14.61
N LEU A 199 3.53 -11.96 -13.76
CA LEU A 199 3.09 -10.60 -13.47
C LEU A 199 3.02 -9.74 -14.73
N THR A 200 4.05 -9.81 -15.59
CA THR A 200 4.14 -9.01 -16.82
C THR A 200 3.31 -9.55 -17.97
N GLN A 201 2.90 -10.81 -17.93
CA GLN A 201 1.87 -11.35 -18.84
C GLN A 201 0.49 -10.77 -18.53
N VAL A 202 0.16 -10.66 -17.24
CA VAL A 202 -1.12 -10.08 -16.78
C VAL A 202 -1.11 -8.55 -16.87
N PHE A 203 0.03 -7.93 -16.60
CA PHE A 203 0.23 -6.47 -16.61
C PHE A 203 1.39 -6.08 -17.53
N PRO A 204 1.21 -6.11 -18.88
CA PRO A 204 2.28 -5.82 -19.83
C PRO A 204 2.83 -4.39 -19.70
N GLU A 205 2.05 -3.48 -19.15
CA GLU A 205 2.48 -2.12 -18.84
C GLU A 205 3.63 -2.04 -17.81
N VAL A 206 3.87 -3.09 -17.03
CA VAL A 206 5.03 -3.17 -16.12
C VAL A 206 6.33 -3.19 -16.90
N ARG A 207 6.41 -3.94 -18.01
CA ARG A 207 7.59 -3.95 -18.91
C ARG A 207 7.79 -2.59 -19.58
N ALA A 208 6.70 -1.92 -19.95
CA ALA A 208 6.80 -0.57 -20.48
C ALA A 208 7.34 0.41 -19.43
N HIS A 209 6.85 0.30 -18.18
CA HIS A 209 7.35 1.10 -17.06
C HIS A 209 8.85 0.86 -16.84
N GLU A 210 9.29 -0.38 -16.74
CA GLU A 210 10.71 -0.73 -16.56
C GLU A 210 11.58 -0.08 -17.63
N ARG A 211 11.18 -0.20 -18.91
CA ARG A 211 11.92 0.35 -20.05
C ARG A 211 12.02 1.86 -20.03
N TYR A 212 10.95 2.54 -19.65
CA TYR A 212 10.81 3.99 -19.82
C TYR A 212 10.86 4.79 -18.53
N LYS A 213 10.86 4.17 -17.33
CA LYS A 213 10.86 4.89 -16.04
C LYS A 213 12.00 5.91 -15.87
N GLY A 214 13.16 5.66 -16.49
CA GLY A 214 14.30 6.58 -16.48
C GLY A 214 14.18 7.71 -17.50
N THR A 215 13.33 7.57 -18.52
CA THR A 215 13.10 8.59 -19.56
C THR A 215 11.84 9.41 -19.31
N ILE A 216 10.90 8.87 -18.55
CA ILE A 216 9.72 9.61 -18.08
C ILE A 216 10.15 10.47 -16.91
N SER A 217 10.69 11.62 -17.24
CA SER A 217 10.92 12.67 -16.28
C SER A 217 9.58 13.33 -16.00
N ASP A 218 9.14 13.33 -14.74
CA ASP A 218 7.95 14.11 -14.29
C ASP A 218 8.10 15.62 -14.56
N LYS A 219 9.29 16.05 -14.99
CA LYS A 219 9.59 17.46 -15.28
C LYS A 219 8.63 18.09 -16.26
N HIS A 220 8.19 17.34 -17.28
CA HIS A 220 7.19 17.86 -18.23
C HIS A 220 5.82 18.01 -17.56
N LEU A 221 5.42 17.05 -16.71
CA LEU A 221 4.17 17.11 -15.94
C LEU A 221 4.19 18.29 -14.97
N TYR A 222 5.31 18.52 -14.27
CA TYR A 222 5.47 19.68 -13.40
C TYR A 222 5.41 20.99 -14.17
N LYS A 223 6.02 21.04 -15.35
CA LYS A 223 5.96 22.22 -16.21
C LYS A 223 4.54 22.48 -16.75
N GLU A 224 3.83 21.42 -17.11
CA GLU A 224 2.49 21.50 -17.70
C GLU A 224 1.41 21.74 -16.64
N TYR A 225 1.41 20.98 -15.56
CA TYR A 225 0.35 20.93 -14.55
C TYR A 225 0.72 21.49 -13.18
N GLY A 226 2.01 21.73 -12.92
CA GLY A 226 2.52 22.18 -11.62
C GLY A 226 2.46 23.69 -11.39
N ARG A 227 1.88 24.46 -12.31
CA ARG A 227 1.87 25.94 -12.25
C ARG A 227 1.02 26.47 -11.10
N ASP A 228 -0.15 25.91 -10.90
CA ASP A 228 -1.12 26.29 -9.89
C ASP A 228 -2.05 25.13 -9.52
N MET A 229 -2.99 25.36 -8.61
CA MET A 229 -3.95 24.33 -8.19
C MET A 229 -4.92 23.91 -9.28
N ASN A 230 -5.20 24.75 -10.28
CA ASN A 230 -6.01 24.36 -11.42
C ASN A 230 -5.27 23.35 -12.29
N GLY A 231 -3.98 23.56 -12.53
CA GLY A 231 -3.13 22.58 -13.22
C GLY A 231 -3.12 21.22 -12.53
N VAL A 232 -3.02 21.16 -11.19
CA VAL A 232 -3.14 19.91 -10.44
C VAL A 232 -4.50 19.23 -10.69
N LYS A 233 -5.59 20.00 -10.72
CA LYS A 233 -6.93 19.48 -11.05
C LYS A 233 -7.01 18.93 -12.47
N GLU A 234 -6.47 19.66 -13.43
CA GLU A 234 -6.42 19.27 -14.84
C GLU A 234 -5.68 17.94 -15.00
N TRP A 235 -4.54 17.78 -14.30
CA TRP A 235 -3.81 16.52 -14.29
C TRP A 235 -4.68 15.36 -13.75
N ILE A 236 -5.36 15.52 -12.62
CA ILE A 236 -6.25 14.47 -12.06
C ILE A 236 -7.33 14.09 -13.09
N GLN A 237 -7.94 15.09 -13.74
CA GLN A 237 -9.04 14.89 -14.70
C GLN A 237 -8.57 14.23 -16.01
N ALA A 238 -7.32 14.46 -16.40
CA ALA A 238 -6.72 13.92 -17.62
C ALA A 238 -6.18 12.50 -17.45
N THR A 239 -5.74 12.13 -16.22
CA THR A 239 -4.93 10.93 -16.01
C THR A 239 -5.59 9.87 -15.16
N VAL A 240 -6.61 10.24 -14.37
CA VAL A 240 -7.27 9.30 -13.46
C VAL A 240 -8.67 9.00 -13.97
N ASP A 241 -9.01 7.71 -14.05
CA ASP A 241 -10.35 7.29 -14.45
C ASP A 241 -11.42 7.91 -13.54
N ARG A 242 -12.37 8.63 -14.13
CA ARG A 242 -13.41 9.41 -13.44
C ARG A 242 -14.38 8.57 -12.64
N GLU A 243 -14.59 7.31 -13.02
CA GLU A 243 -15.49 6.38 -12.32
C GLU A 243 -14.80 5.70 -11.12
N SER A 244 -13.46 5.77 -11.04
CA SER A 244 -12.69 5.11 -9.99
C SER A 244 -12.88 5.75 -8.60
N SER A 245 -12.71 4.96 -7.57
CA SER A 245 -12.64 5.45 -6.18
C SER A 245 -11.44 6.36 -5.96
N THR A 246 -10.36 6.11 -6.67
CA THR A 246 -9.14 6.94 -6.68
C THR A 246 -9.42 8.35 -7.13
N TYR A 247 -10.17 8.53 -8.24
CA TYR A 247 -10.56 9.85 -8.72
C TYR A 247 -11.38 10.62 -7.68
N LYS A 248 -12.39 9.97 -7.11
CA LYS A 248 -13.24 10.58 -6.07
C LYS A 248 -12.41 11.04 -4.86
N THR A 249 -11.47 10.20 -4.43
CA THR A 249 -10.57 10.51 -3.33
C THR A 249 -9.63 11.67 -3.67
N MET A 250 -8.98 11.64 -4.83
CA MET A 250 -8.07 12.69 -5.27
C MET A 250 -8.78 14.03 -5.42
N MET A 251 -9.97 14.05 -6.03
CA MET A 251 -10.76 15.27 -6.17
C MET A 251 -11.21 15.84 -4.83
N SER A 252 -11.58 14.99 -3.87
CA SER A 252 -11.92 15.43 -2.51
C SER A 252 -10.70 16.07 -1.81
N LYS A 253 -9.53 15.43 -1.90
CA LYS A 253 -8.27 15.97 -1.32
C LYS A 253 -7.86 17.28 -1.99
N TRP A 254 -7.96 17.36 -3.33
CA TRP A 254 -7.71 18.60 -4.07
C TRP A 254 -8.62 19.73 -3.57
N LYS A 255 -9.93 19.46 -3.41
CA LYS A 255 -10.91 20.46 -2.93
C LYS A 255 -10.54 20.95 -1.53
N ASN A 256 -10.14 20.07 -0.63
CA ASN A 256 -9.73 20.46 0.72
C ASN A 256 -8.48 21.35 0.70
N LEU A 257 -7.50 21.07 -0.16
CA LEU A 257 -6.31 21.90 -0.34
C LEU A 257 -6.64 23.27 -0.92
N ASP A 258 -7.52 23.32 -1.93
CA ASP A 258 -7.97 24.57 -2.53
C ASP A 258 -8.75 25.46 -1.53
N GLN A 259 -9.59 24.84 -0.69
CA GLN A 259 -10.30 25.54 0.39
C GLN A 259 -9.33 26.05 1.46
N LEU A 260 -8.31 25.26 1.82
CA LEU A 260 -7.30 25.67 2.78
C LEU A 260 -6.55 26.91 2.30
N ALA A 261 -6.22 26.97 1.00
CA ALA A 261 -5.60 28.15 0.38
C ALA A 261 -6.48 29.39 0.49
N LYS A 262 -7.77 29.22 0.13
CA LYS A 262 -8.75 30.33 0.11
C LYS A 262 -9.06 30.87 1.51
N SER A 263 -9.07 29.98 2.52
CA SER A 263 -9.36 30.36 3.91
C SER A 263 -8.19 31.01 4.64
N ASN A 264 -6.95 30.73 4.23
CA ASN A 264 -5.73 31.24 4.85
C ASN A 264 -4.65 31.65 3.83
N PRO A 265 -4.93 32.61 2.91
CA PRO A 265 -4.02 32.97 1.84
C PRO A 265 -2.69 33.58 2.34
N GLU A 266 -2.69 34.18 3.53
CA GLU A 266 -1.47 34.73 4.16
C GLU A 266 -0.58 33.61 4.72
N ARG A 267 -1.16 32.53 5.18
CA ARG A 267 -0.43 31.40 5.77
C ARG A 267 0.06 30.40 4.74
N TYR A 268 -0.71 30.14 3.69
CA TYR A 268 -0.41 29.10 2.71
C TYR A 268 -0.40 29.65 1.29
N LEU A 269 0.74 29.64 0.64
CA LEU A 269 0.88 29.88 -0.80
C LEU A 269 0.66 28.57 -1.56
N VAL A 270 -0.60 28.12 -1.64
CA VAL A 270 -0.91 26.82 -2.27
C VAL A 270 -0.51 26.79 -3.74
N ASN A 271 -0.74 27.87 -4.49
CA ASN A 271 -0.27 27.97 -5.87
C ASN A 271 1.27 27.92 -5.95
N GLY A 272 1.99 28.56 -5.03
CA GLY A 272 3.45 28.47 -4.95
C GLY A 272 3.98 27.08 -4.54
N ASN A 273 3.12 26.18 -4.09
CA ASN A 273 3.44 24.78 -3.77
C ASN A 273 2.84 23.80 -4.78
N ALA A 274 2.24 24.25 -5.88
CA ALA A 274 1.48 23.41 -6.80
C ALA A 274 2.32 22.27 -7.39
N GLU A 275 3.57 22.53 -7.74
CA GLU A 275 4.50 21.51 -8.21
C GLU A 275 4.76 20.44 -7.14
N TRP A 276 5.02 20.83 -5.90
CA TRP A 276 5.20 19.92 -4.78
C TRP A 276 3.93 19.12 -4.48
N ILE A 277 2.77 19.78 -4.50
CA ILE A 277 1.46 19.17 -4.34
C ILE A 277 1.22 18.15 -5.46
N LEU A 278 1.43 18.55 -6.72
CA LEU A 278 1.31 17.68 -7.89
C LEU A 278 2.14 16.40 -7.73
N GLY A 279 3.38 16.52 -7.26
CA GLY A 279 4.23 15.36 -6.99
C GLY A 279 3.62 14.37 -5.98
N HIS A 280 2.84 14.84 -5.01
CA HIS A 280 2.13 13.96 -4.07
C HIS A 280 0.92 13.26 -4.70
N PHE A 281 0.29 13.89 -5.68
CA PHE A 281 -0.78 13.27 -6.48
C PHE A 281 -0.21 12.23 -7.44
N ILE A 282 0.83 12.57 -8.20
CA ILE A 282 1.51 11.68 -9.15
C ILE A 282 2.01 10.41 -8.44
N ASN A 283 2.66 10.57 -7.29
CA ASN A 283 3.21 9.43 -6.53
C ASN A 283 2.16 8.68 -5.68
N GLY A 284 0.88 9.06 -5.75
CA GLY A 284 -0.19 8.42 -4.97
C GLY A 284 -0.13 8.65 -3.46
N ARG A 285 0.83 9.42 -2.95
CA ARG A 285 0.97 9.69 -1.50
C ARG A 285 -0.24 10.36 -0.90
N ILE A 286 -0.95 11.14 -1.70
CA ILE A 286 -2.18 11.81 -1.28
C ILE A 286 -3.30 10.83 -0.90
N LEU A 287 -3.28 9.61 -1.41
CA LEU A 287 -4.27 8.58 -1.11
C LEU A 287 -4.10 8.00 0.31
N HIS A 288 -2.89 8.07 0.86
CA HIS A 288 -2.54 7.47 2.14
C HIS A 288 -2.53 8.44 3.33
N GLY A 289 -2.84 9.71 3.10
CA GLY A 289 -2.89 10.72 4.16
C GLY A 289 -3.15 12.12 3.65
N ASP A 290 -3.31 13.05 4.59
CA ASP A 290 -3.42 14.47 4.26
C ASP A 290 -2.04 15.07 4.11
N ILE A 291 -1.89 15.94 3.12
CA ILE A 291 -0.71 16.76 2.93
C ILE A 291 -1.04 18.21 3.35
N TYR A 292 -0.05 18.87 3.91
CA TYR A 292 -0.14 20.29 4.25
C TYR A 292 0.91 21.05 3.43
N PRO A 293 0.50 22.06 2.65
CA PRO A 293 1.43 22.88 1.89
C PRO A 293 2.44 23.55 2.82
N LYS A 294 3.64 23.80 2.31
CA LYS A 294 4.60 24.64 3.03
C LYS A 294 3.97 26.01 3.32
N THR A 295 4.22 26.54 4.50
CA THR A 295 3.76 27.87 4.85
C THR A 295 4.48 28.93 4.00
N THR A 296 3.89 30.11 3.88
CA THR A 296 4.48 31.27 3.17
C THR A 296 5.90 31.58 3.65
N ALA A 297 6.12 31.48 4.96
CA ALA A 297 7.45 31.68 5.55
C ALA A 297 8.46 30.60 5.10
N GLN A 298 8.06 29.34 5.04
CA GLN A 298 8.91 28.23 4.58
C GLN A 298 9.23 28.29 3.09
N VAL A 299 8.32 28.81 2.27
CA VAL A 299 8.55 28.98 0.81
C VAL A 299 9.50 30.15 0.54
N ARG A 300 9.40 31.23 1.34
CA ARG A 300 10.31 32.40 1.20
C ARG A 300 11.70 32.16 1.75
N ALA A 301 11.88 31.16 2.60
CA ALA A 301 13.17 30.81 3.21
C ALA A 301 13.94 29.74 2.40
N ALA A 302 13.33 29.14 1.37
CA ALA A 302 13.93 28.14 0.49
C ALA A 302 14.37 28.76 -0.83
#